data_8e96bb656f7bac24b976f9c00130a034
#
_entry.id   8e96bb656f7bac24b976f9c00130a034
#
_cell.length_a   1.000
_cell.length_b   1.000
_cell.length_c   1.000
_cell.angle_alpha   90.00
_cell.angle_beta   90.00
_cell.angle_gamma   90.00
#
_symmetry.space_group_name_H-M   'P 1'
#
loop_
_entity.id
_entity.type
_entity.pdbx_description
1 polymer ?
#
loop_
_entity_poly.entity_id
_entity_poly.type
_entity_poly.pdbx_seq_one_letter_code
_entity_poly.pdbx_strand_id
1 'polypeptide(L)'
;MGRVCGLTAGIYANQDWFKNKLTNNGFSAWTLWIANYGLNNGYNNWDNKIQYNPFGNVLLHQFTSNARKGVLKDIKGIDSKFLDCSYDHGLINTFYKVKNKTSNLNVGDSVRVKAGSKWYDGQSIANCVFKNQYEVIQIKGDRVVIGVNGKVTGAISLDNLY
;
A
#
# COMPACT_ATOMS: atom_id res chain seq x y z
N MET A 1 -4.87 0.66 21.17
CA MET A 1 -3.46 0.66 21.61
C MET A 1 -2.64 -0.01 20.52
N GLY A 2 -1.55 0.53 20.06
CA GLY A 2 -0.73 -0.10 19.00
C GLY A 2 -0.03 0.86 18.06
N ARG A 3 0.05 2.14 18.43
CA ARG A 3 0.90 3.10 17.71
C ARG A 3 2.03 3.57 18.61
N VAL A 4 3.09 2.79 18.64
CA VAL A 4 4.41 3.27 19.06
C VAL A 4 5.17 3.46 17.76
N CYS A 5 5.74 4.61 17.52
CA CYS A 5 6.51 4.96 16.30
C CYS A 5 5.71 5.06 14.98
N GLY A 6 4.41 5.34 15.00
CA GLY A 6 3.61 5.49 13.76
C GLY A 6 3.29 4.18 13.02
N LEU A 7 3.65 3.03 13.58
CA LEU A 7 3.34 1.72 13.02
C LEU A 7 1.98 1.22 13.51
N THR A 8 1.26 0.51 12.66
CA THR A 8 0.03 -0.21 13.02
C THR A 8 0.38 -1.67 13.26
N ALA A 9 0.07 -2.16 14.46
CA ALA A 9 0.25 -3.56 14.78
C ALA A 9 -0.95 -4.39 14.29
N GLY A 10 -0.69 -5.63 13.89
CA GLY A 10 -1.70 -6.60 13.51
C GLY A 10 -1.40 -7.98 14.07
N ILE A 11 -2.34 -8.89 13.94
CA ILE A 11 -2.21 -10.28 14.36
C ILE A 11 -2.36 -11.15 13.12
N TYR A 12 -1.39 -12.02 12.88
CA TYR A 12 -1.47 -13.11 11.93
C TYR A 12 -1.65 -14.44 12.67
N ALA A 13 -2.71 -15.17 12.35
CA ALA A 13 -2.93 -16.52 12.83
C ALA A 13 -3.88 -17.29 11.91
N ASN A 14 -3.96 -18.62 12.08
CA ASN A 14 -4.97 -19.42 11.41
C ASN A 14 -6.34 -19.31 12.13
N GLN A 15 -7.37 -19.78 11.45
CA GLN A 15 -8.74 -19.74 11.97
C GLN A 15 -8.90 -20.47 13.32
N ASP A 16 -8.19 -21.57 13.52
CA ASP A 16 -8.30 -22.36 14.77
C ASP A 16 -7.79 -21.54 15.98
N TRP A 17 -6.68 -20.82 15.83
CA TRP A 17 -6.17 -19.95 16.89
C TRP A 17 -7.16 -18.85 17.25
N PHE A 18 -7.79 -18.21 16.29
CA PHE A 18 -8.81 -17.19 16.56
C PHE A 18 -10.07 -17.78 17.22
N LYS A 19 -10.42 -19.03 16.93
CA LYS A 19 -11.55 -19.71 17.58
C LYS A 19 -11.26 -20.13 19.00
N ASN A 20 -10.02 -20.55 19.31
CA ASN A 20 -9.73 -21.28 20.53
C ASN A 20 -8.72 -20.60 21.46
N LYS A 21 -7.93 -19.64 20.97
CA LYS A 21 -6.84 -19.00 21.75
C LYS A 21 -6.94 -17.47 21.76
N LEU A 22 -7.21 -16.85 20.63
CA LEU A 22 -7.26 -15.40 20.46
C LEU A 22 -8.72 -14.91 20.55
N THR A 23 -9.43 -15.27 21.60
CA THR A 23 -10.88 -15.03 21.76
C THR A 23 -11.23 -13.75 22.50
N ASN A 24 -10.23 -13.03 23.05
CA ASN A 24 -10.46 -11.83 23.82
C ASN A 24 -10.90 -10.66 22.92
N ASN A 25 -11.99 -9.98 23.30
CA ASN A 25 -12.50 -8.81 22.57
C ASN A 25 -11.51 -7.65 22.43
N GLY A 26 -10.45 -7.60 23.22
CA GLY A 26 -9.37 -6.63 23.06
C GLY A 26 -8.68 -6.71 21.69
N PHE A 27 -8.75 -7.85 21.02
CA PHE A 27 -8.23 -8.02 19.66
C PHE A 27 -9.08 -7.35 18.58
N SER A 28 -10.28 -6.90 18.87
CA SER A 28 -11.11 -6.13 17.94
C SER A 28 -10.49 -4.80 17.52
N ALA A 29 -9.55 -4.26 18.30
CA ALA A 29 -8.80 -3.05 17.98
C ALA A 29 -7.58 -3.28 17.05
N TRP A 30 -7.28 -4.54 16.72
CA TRP A 30 -6.10 -4.92 15.94
C TRP A 30 -6.49 -5.30 14.51
N THR A 31 -5.64 -4.96 13.55
CA THR A 31 -5.77 -5.49 12.18
C THR A 31 -5.53 -7.00 12.19
N LEU A 32 -6.41 -7.76 11.56
CA LEU A 32 -6.27 -9.21 11.48
C LEU A 32 -5.88 -9.67 10.09
N TRP A 33 -4.92 -10.59 10.06
CA TRP A 33 -4.53 -11.38 8.90
C TRP A 33 -4.81 -12.85 9.20
N ILE A 34 -5.85 -13.40 8.60
CA ILE A 34 -6.28 -14.77 8.87
C ILE A 34 -5.80 -15.72 7.80
N ALA A 35 -5.15 -16.81 8.21
CA ALA A 35 -4.88 -17.95 7.35
C ALA A 35 -6.04 -18.95 7.44
N ASN A 36 -6.73 -19.12 6.29
CA ASN A 36 -7.78 -20.11 6.12
C ASN A 36 -7.79 -20.56 4.66
N TYR A 37 -7.25 -21.74 4.40
CA TYR A 37 -6.91 -22.17 3.04
C TYR A 37 -8.04 -22.87 2.29
N GLY A 38 -9.09 -23.33 2.96
CA GLY A 38 -10.10 -24.17 2.35
C GLY A 38 -9.46 -25.40 1.70
N LEU A 39 -9.63 -25.56 0.38
CA LEU A 39 -9.06 -26.67 -0.37
C LEU A 39 -7.52 -26.59 -0.55
N ASN A 40 -6.93 -25.45 -0.29
CA ASN A 40 -5.49 -25.18 -0.46
C ASN A 40 -4.95 -25.62 -1.84
N ASN A 41 -5.72 -25.40 -2.89
CA ASN A 41 -5.42 -25.81 -4.26
C ASN A 41 -4.75 -24.72 -5.09
N GLY A 42 -4.35 -23.63 -4.47
CA GLY A 42 -3.70 -22.48 -5.12
C GLY A 42 -4.66 -21.42 -5.62
N TYR A 43 -5.97 -21.57 -5.40
CA TYR A 43 -6.99 -20.59 -5.78
C TYR A 43 -7.77 -20.09 -4.57
N ASN A 44 -8.30 -18.88 -4.68
CA ASN A 44 -9.28 -18.37 -3.72
C ASN A 44 -10.66 -18.95 -4.07
N ASN A 45 -11.10 -19.92 -3.29
CA ASN A 45 -12.36 -20.66 -3.55
C ASN A 45 -13.60 -19.96 -2.98
N TRP A 46 -13.50 -18.73 -2.52
CA TRP A 46 -14.57 -18.01 -1.83
C TRP A 46 -14.93 -16.67 -2.48
N ASP A 47 -14.70 -16.53 -3.77
CA ASP A 47 -15.01 -15.29 -4.52
C ASP A 47 -14.49 -14.01 -3.84
N ASN A 48 -13.30 -14.10 -3.26
CA ASN A 48 -12.67 -13.01 -2.49
C ASN A 48 -13.46 -12.56 -1.25
N LYS A 49 -14.37 -13.40 -0.73
CA LYS A 49 -15.10 -13.10 0.50
C LYS A 49 -14.31 -13.54 1.73
N ILE A 50 -14.49 -12.81 2.82
CA ILE A 50 -13.97 -13.21 4.13
C ILE A 50 -14.88 -14.30 4.69
N GLN A 51 -14.37 -15.51 4.85
CA GLN A 51 -15.13 -16.65 5.36
C GLN A 51 -15.24 -16.69 6.88
N TYR A 52 -14.28 -16.07 7.54
CA TYR A 52 -14.24 -16.00 9.01
C TYR A 52 -13.70 -14.63 9.44
N ASN A 53 -14.51 -13.87 10.14
CA ASN A 53 -14.19 -12.54 10.60
C ASN A 53 -14.61 -12.37 12.07
N PRO A 54 -13.81 -12.87 13.03
CA PRO A 54 -14.23 -13.00 14.42
C PRO A 54 -14.53 -11.65 15.10
N PHE A 55 -13.90 -10.57 14.67
CA PHE A 55 -14.03 -9.25 15.29
C PHE A 55 -14.43 -8.14 14.29
N GLY A 56 -14.75 -8.48 13.04
CA GLY A 56 -15.14 -7.50 12.02
C GLY A 56 -13.99 -6.69 11.41
N ASN A 57 -12.74 -7.02 11.67
CA ASN A 57 -11.56 -6.25 11.29
C ASN A 57 -10.48 -7.05 10.56
N VAL A 58 -10.86 -8.14 9.90
CA VAL A 58 -9.98 -8.87 8.99
C VAL A 58 -9.73 -8.05 7.74
N LEU A 59 -8.47 -7.69 7.50
CA LEU A 59 -8.05 -6.96 6.31
C LEU A 59 -7.24 -7.79 5.33
N LEU A 60 -6.61 -8.89 5.79
CA LEU A 60 -5.91 -9.84 4.94
C LEU A 60 -6.43 -11.26 5.19
N HIS A 61 -6.66 -11.98 4.10
CA HIS A 61 -7.03 -13.39 4.14
C HIS A 61 -6.04 -14.19 3.31
N GLN A 62 -5.18 -14.95 3.98
CA GLN A 62 -4.30 -15.92 3.32
C GLN A 62 -5.13 -17.14 2.94
N PHE A 63 -5.44 -17.24 1.66
CA PHE A 63 -6.34 -18.26 1.14
C PHE A 63 -5.62 -19.52 0.66
N THR A 64 -4.30 -19.50 0.54
CA THR A 64 -3.51 -20.65 0.13
C THR A 64 -2.05 -20.52 0.53
N SER A 65 -1.41 -21.66 0.80
CA SER A 65 0.05 -21.82 0.86
C SER A 65 0.61 -22.52 -0.40
N ASN A 66 -0.24 -22.77 -1.39
CA ASN A 66 0.09 -23.49 -2.63
C ASN A 66 -0.18 -22.65 -3.88
N ALA A 67 0.03 -21.33 -3.84
CA ALA A 67 -0.30 -20.43 -4.95
C ALA A 67 0.37 -20.82 -6.27
N ARG A 68 1.51 -21.51 -6.23
CA ARG A 68 2.19 -22.08 -7.43
C ARG A 68 1.36 -23.14 -8.17
N LYS A 69 0.41 -23.77 -7.53
CA LYS A 69 -0.52 -24.72 -8.19
C LYS A 69 -1.70 -24.01 -8.87
N GLY A 70 -1.89 -22.73 -8.61
CA GLY A 70 -3.05 -21.96 -9.07
C GLY A 70 -2.69 -20.56 -9.55
N VAL A 71 -3.03 -19.54 -8.76
CA VAL A 71 -2.96 -18.12 -9.16
C VAL A 71 -1.57 -17.63 -9.57
N LEU A 72 -0.51 -18.29 -9.12
CA LEU A 72 0.88 -17.93 -9.41
C LEU A 72 1.63 -19.00 -10.23
N LYS A 73 0.91 -19.89 -10.92
CA LYS A 73 1.51 -20.99 -11.70
C LYS A 73 2.50 -20.52 -12.76
N ASP A 74 2.27 -19.36 -13.35
CA ASP A 74 3.05 -18.83 -14.47
C ASP A 74 4.19 -17.87 -14.05
N ILE A 75 4.36 -17.63 -12.75
CA ILE A 75 5.44 -16.77 -12.26
C ILE A 75 6.77 -17.50 -12.37
N LYS A 76 7.71 -16.90 -13.12
CA LYS A 76 9.08 -17.38 -13.29
C LYS A 76 10.01 -16.83 -12.21
N GLY A 77 11.11 -17.54 -11.96
CA GLY A 77 12.17 -17.08 -11.04
C GLY A 77 11.89 -17.30 -9.55
N ILE A 78 10.85 -18.05 -9.21
CA ILE A 78 10.55 -18.47 -7.84
C ILE A 78 10.64 -19.98 -7.78
N ASP A 79 11.67 -20.52 -7.11
CA ASP A 79 11.90 -21.98 -7.01
C ASP A 79 11.09 -22.67 -5.89
N SER A 80 10.46 -21.89 -5.01
CA SER A 80 9.67 -22.47 -3.92
C SER A 80 8.49 -23.30 -4.44
N LYS A 81 8.34 -24.50 -3.93
CA LYS A 81 7.17 -25.37 -4.18
C LYS A 81 5.92 -24.80 -3.51
N PHE A 82 6.11 -24.12 -2.38
CA PHE A 82 5.04 -23.53 -1.57
C PHE A 82 5.16 -22.02 -1.63
N LEU A 83 4.08 -21.37 -1.90
CA LEU A 83 4.01 -19.92 -1.93
C LEU A 83 2.67 -19.47 -1.34
N ASP A 84 2.77 -18.65 -0.33
CA ASP A 84 1.60 -18.06 0.33
C ASP A 84 0.99 -16.98 -0.56
N CYS A 85 -0.34 -16.96 -0.62
CA CYS A 85 -1.05 -15.88 -1.28
C CYS A 85 -2.22 -15.41 -0.43
N SER A 86 -2.34 -14.10 -0.31
CA SER A 86 -3.40 -13.46 0.46
C SER A 86 -4.24 -12.56 -0.43
N TYR A 87 -5.52 -12.47 -0.09
CA TYR A 87 -6.42 -11.46 -0.63
C TYR A 87 -6.45 -10.26 0.32
N ASP A 88 -6.30 -9.06 -0.25
CA ASP A 88 -6.40 -7.81 0.49
C ASP A 88 -7.84 -7.29 0.49
N HIS A 89 -8.42 -7.20 1.67
CA HIS A 89 -9.75 -6.64 1.91
C HIS A 89 -9.73 -5.14 2.24
N GLY A 90 -8.65 -4.44 1.90
CA GLY A 90 -8.51 -3.00 2.04
C GLY A 90 -7.37 -2.53 2.94
N LEU A 91 -6.50 -3.43 3.41
CA LEU A 91 -5.32 -3.05 4.19
C LEU A 91 -4.39 -2.16 3.38
N ILE A 92 -4.07 -2.56 2.16
CA ILE A 92 -3.18 -1.81 1.26
C ILE A 92 -3.78 -0.45 0.94
N ASN A 93 -5.08 -0.38 0.65
CA ASN A 93 -5.78 0.89 0.42
C ASN A 93 -5.75 1.81 1.64
N THR A 94 -5.72 1.26 2.86
CA THR A 94 -5.60 2.07 4.08
C THR A 94 -4.22 2.68 4.20
N PHE A 95 -3.16 1.97 3.82
CA PHE A 95 -1.79 2.50 3.77
C PHE A 95 -1.56 3.45 2.59
N TYR A 96 -2.12 3.16 1.43
CA TYR A 96 -2.01 4.02 0.25
C TYR A 96 -2.86 5.29 0.36
N LYS A 97 -4.02 5.27 1.01
CA LYS A 97 -4.82 6.48 1.29
C LYS A 97 -4.09 7.48 2.19
N VAL A 98 -3.17 7.03 3.03
CA VAL A 98 -2.32 7.93 3.81
C VAL A 98 -1.23 8.58 2.93
N LYS A 99 -0.82 7.93 1.83
CA LYS A 99 0.10 8.51 0.83
C LYS A 99 -0.62 9.24 -0.31
N ASN A 100 -1.81 8.82 -0.67
CA ASN A 100 -2.66 9.55 -1.59
C ASN A 100 -3.49 10.58 -0.80
N LYS A 101 -2.85 11.59 -0.22
CA LYS A 101 -3.42 12.90 -0.26
C LYS A 101 -3.65 13.15 -1.75
N THR A 102 -4.85 12.89 -2.23
CA THR A 102 -5.34 13.46 -3.47
C THR A 102 -5.20 14.95 -3.28
N SER A 103 -4.04 15.48 -3.60
CA SER A 103 -3.97 16.89 -3.92
C SER A 103 -4.90 17.01 -5.12
N ASN A 104 -5.82 17.94 -5.10
CA ASN A 104 -6.60 18.35 -6.27
C ASN A 104 -5.68 19.00 -7.31
N LEU A 105 -4.45 18.51 -7.43
CA LEU A 105 -3.42 19.03 -8.30
C LEU A 105 -3.70 18.55 -9.72
N ASN A 106 -3.83 19.48 -10.63
CA ASN A 106 -4.05 19.23 -12.05
C ASN A 106 -2.87 19.72 -12.89
N VAL A 107 -2.74 19.19 -14.08
CA VAL A 107 -1.83 19.76 -15.09
C VAL A 107 -2.26 21.21 -15.39
N GLY A 108 -1.28 22.11 -15.37
CA GLY A 108 -1.52 23.55 -15.48
C GLY A 108 -1.56 24.29 -14.14
N ASP A 109 -1.70 23.58 -13.02
CA ASP A 109 -1.67 24.21 -11.71
C ASP A 109 -0.28 24.79 -11.38
N SER A 110 -0.31 25.84 -10.57
CA SER A 110 0.88 26.53 -10.12
C SER A 110 1.31 26.03 -8.75
N VAL A 111 2.57 25.63 -8.61
CA VAL A 111 3.10 24.98 -7.40
C VAL A 111 4.45 25.55 -6.99
N ARG A 112 4.81 25.35 -5.73
CA ARG A 112 6.14 25.59 -5.20
C ARG A 112 6.75 24.34 -4.60
N VAL A 113 8.07 24.24 -4.65
CA VAL A 113 8.83 23.13 -4.10
C VAL A 113 9.14 23.41 -2.62
N LYS A 114 8.86 22.46 -1.75
CA LYS A 114 9.20 22.55 -0.32
C LYS A 114 10.71 22.58 -0.12
N ALA A 115 11.18 23.47 0.72
CA ALA A 115 12.60 23.57 1.05
C ALA A 115 13.14 22.25 1.62
N GLY A 116 14.36 21.88 1.22
CA GLY A 116 14.99 20.62 1.65
C GLY A 116 14.53 19.37 0.90
N SER A 117 13.60 19.48 -0.06
CA SER A 117 13.21 18.38 -0.92
C SER A 117 14.36 17.94 -1.84
N LYS A 118 14.19 16.74 -2.42
CA LYS A 118 15.05 16.21 -3.48
C LYS A 118 14.24 15.99 -4.74
N TRP A 119 14.89 15.94 -5.89
CA TRP A 119 14.28 15.49 -7.12
C TRP A 119 13.76 14.04 -6.99
N TYR A 120 12.89 13.62 -7.86
CA TYR A 120 12.27 12.29 -7.82
C TYR A 120 13.28 11.15 -7.95
N ASP A 121 14.43 11.40 -8.57
CA ASP A 121 15.58 10.49 -8.69
C ASP A 121 16.54 10.52 -7.48
N GLY A 122 16.22 11.32 -6.45
CA GLY A 122 17.01 11.45 -5.23
C GLY A 122 18.11 12.51 -5.29
N GLN A 123 18.33 13.18 -6.41
CA GLN A 123 19.34 14.24 -6.54
C GLN A 123 18.95 15.50 -5.75
N SER A 124 19.95 16.26 -5.33
CA SER A 124 19.76 17.52 -4.62
C SER A 124 19.20 18.60 -5.53
N ILE A 125 18.29 19.41 -5.01
CA ILE A 125 17.67 20.53 -5.70
C ILE A 125 18.47 21.80 -5.41
N ALA A 126 18.78 22.56 -6.44
CA ALA A 126 19.47 23.86 -6.29
C ALA A 126 18.57 24.86 -5.55
N ASN A 127 19.18 25.69 -4.68
CA ASN A 127 18.45 26.63 -3.81
C ASN A 127 17.56 27.63 -4.56
N CYS A 128 17.87 27.96 -5.80
CA CYS A 128 17.03 28.84 -6.62
C CYS A 128 15.68 28.22 -6.93
N VAL A 129 15.57 26.89 -7.02
CA VAL A 129 14.31 26.18 -7.30
C VAL A 129 13.29 26.38 -6.18
N PHE A 130 13.73 26.42 -4.92
CA PHE A 130 12.83 26.60 -3.77
C PHE A 130 12.19 28.00 -3.68
N LYS A 131 12.72 28.96 -4.42
CA LYS A 131 12.26 30.37 -4.40
C LYS A 131 11.25 30.70 -5.50
N ASN A 132 11.15 29.81 -6.49
CA ASN A 132 10.34 30.03 -7.68
C ASN A 132 9.02 29.28 -7.65
N GLN A 133 8.12 29.68 -8.52
CA GLN A 133 6.84 29.05 -8.79
C GLN A 133 6.93 28.33 -10.13
N TYR A 134 6.28 27.17 -10.22
CA TYR A 134 6.32 26.27 -11.36
C TYR A 134 4.93 25.87 -11.78
N GLU A 135 4.77 25.55 -13.05
CA GLU A 135 3.57 24.94 -13.61
C GLU A 135 3.71 23.42 -13.57
N VAL A 136 2.62 22.72 -13.25
CA VAL A 136 2.53 21.27 -13.35
C VAL A 136 2.37 20.87 -14.81
N ILE A 137 3.36 20.18 -15.36
CA ILE A 137 3.37 19.75 -16.76
C ILE A 137 2.79 18.33 -16.91
N GLN A 138 3.04 17.46 -15.95
CA GLN A 138 2.56 16.07 -16.00
C GLN A 138 2.43 15.51 -14.58
N ILE A 139 1.41 14.65 -14.38
CA ILE A 139 1.21 13.88 -13.16
C ILE A 139 1.13 12.40 -13.51
N LYS A 140 1.93 11.57 -12.86
CA LYS A 140 1.88 10.11 -12.97
C LYS A 140 2.07 9.47 -11.59
N GLY A 141 0.96 9.10 -10.94
CA GLY A 141 0.95 8.67 -9.55
C GLY A 141 1.40 9.79 -8.62
N ASP A 142 2.45 9.56 -7.83
CA ASP A 142 3.06 10.56 -6.96
C ASP A 142 4.18 11.39 -7.63
N ARG A 143 4.55 11.03 -8.87
CA ARG A 143 5.56 11.73 -9.65
C ARG A 143 4.91 12.89 -10.42
N VAL A 144 5.34 14.11 -10.09
CA VAL A 144 4.90 15.35 -10.73
C VAL A 144 6.08 15.96 -11.51
N VAL A 145 5.87 16.24 -12.78
CA VAL A 145 6.82 17.01 -13.60
C VAL A 145 6.44 18.48 -13.52
N ILE A 146 7.38 19.32 -13.15
CA ILE A 146 7.20 20.76 -13.03
C ILE A 146 8.10 21.51 -14.01
N GLY A 147 7.67 22.70 -14.40
CA GLY A 147 8.43 23.53 -15.35
C GLY A 147 8.00 24.98 -15.37
N VAL A 148 8.61 25.74 -16.30
CA VAL A 148 8.31 27.16 -16.51
C VAL A 148 8.11 27.38 -18.02
N ASN A 149 7.03 28.04 -18.39
CA ASN A 149 6.70 28.35 -19.79
C ASN A 149 6.78 27.09 -20.72
N GLY A 150 6.23 25.96 -20.25
CA GLY A 150 6.24 24.69 -20.98
C GLY A 150 7.59 23.97 -21.03
N LYS A 151 8.66 24.53 -20.46
CA LYS A 151 9.96 23.86 -20.37
C LYS A 151 10.09 23.11 -19.04
N VAL A 152 10.41 21.82 -19.13
CA VAL A 152 10.60 20.96 -17.95
C VAL A 152 11.77 21.42 -17.12
N THR A 153 11.54 21.62 -15.81
CA THR A 153 12.61 21.89 -14.83
C THR A 153 13.06 20.61 -14.14
N GLY A 154 12.13 19.72 -13.79
CA GLY A 154 12.43 18.44 -13.20
C GLY A 154 11.18 17.68 -12.76
N ALA A 155 11.39 16.49 -12.20
CA ALA A 155 10.35 15.69 -11.58
C ALA A 155 10.53 15.63 -10.07
N ILE A 156 9.42 15.69 -9.33
CA ILE A 156 9.42 15.72 -7.87
C ILE A 156 8.25 14.89 -7.33
N SER A 157 8.36 14.41 -6.08
CA SER A 157 7.22 13.78 -5.43
C SER A 157 6.14 14.80 -5.10
N LEU A 158 4.88 14.40 -5.28
CA LEU A 158 3.70 15.19 -4.95
C LEU A 158 3.74 15.73 -3.50
N ASP A 159 4.24 14.93 -2.56
CA ASP A 159 4.38 15.31 -1.15
C ASP A 159 5.33 16.49 -0.92
N ASN A 160 6.18 16.79 -1.88
CA ASN A 160 7.18 17.85 -1.84
C ASN A 160 6.71 19.16 -2.51
N LEU A 161 5.42 19.25 -2.87
CA LEU A 161 4.79 20.44 -3.44
C LEU A 161 3.79 21.09 -2.47
N TYR A 162 3.51 22.38 -2.68
CA TYR A 162 2.47 23.16 -2.00
C TYR A 162 1.96 24.29 -2.90
#